data_df95333955d7ca458bdfcd685a9b3849
#
_entry.id   df95333955d7ca458bdfcd685a9b3849
#
_cell.length_a   1.000
_cell.length_b   1.000
_cell.length_c   1.000
_cell.angle_alpha   90.00
_cell.angle_beta   90.00
_cell.angle_gamma   90.00
#
_symmetry.space_group_name_H-M   'P 1'
#
loop_
_entity.id
_entity.type
_entity.pdbx_description
1 polymer ?
#
loop_
_entity_poly.entity_id
_entity_poly.type
_entity_poly.pdbx_seq_one_letter_code
_entity_poly.pdbx_strand_id
1 'polypeptide(L)'
;MEQAEYSPEDLGHYALAEEDYCHFTSPIRRYPDLTVHRLIEQLIRDRKQPPPAFSELVQLGRHCSFTERRAERAERDLIRIRLLRFMSTRVGQEMDAVITGVESFGVFCQGIEIPAEGMLHVTGMGEDYWEFDPVGRSLTNTRTRRQLRLGDPIRVTIAAVDIDRRQLDLAPAGNSNRRPAKIGSSVPAGRPGPLPPREPAGSRKRGAG
;
A
#
# COMPACT_ATOMS: atom_id res chain seq x y z
N MET A 1 -5.28 9.12 9.39
CA MET A 1 -5.07 10.52 8.93
C MET A 1 -5.36 10.57 7.45
N GLU A 2 -6.04 11.58 6.99
CA GLU A 2 -6.23 11.83 5.57
C GLU A 2 -4.90 12.10 4.88
N GLN A 3 -4.80 11.73 3.61
CA GLN A 3 -3.58 11.97 2.83
C GLN A 3 -3.51 13.45 2.45
N ALA A 4 -2.29 14.00 2.40
CA ALA A 4 -2.06 15.36 1.96
C ALA A 4 -2.59 15.58 0.53
N GLU A 5 -3.22 16.72 0.31
CA GLU A 5 -3.75 17.15 -0.97
C GLU A 5 -3.28 18.58 -1.29
N TYR A 6 -2.86 18.80 -2.54
CA TYR A 6 -2.58 20.14 -3.03
C TYR A 6 -3.86 20.79 -3.51
N SER A 7 -4.22 21.91 -2.93
CA SER A 7 -5.38 22.72 -3.29
C SER A 7 -5.01 24.19 -3.38
N PRO A 8 -5.62 24.98 -4.29
CA PRO A 8 -5.52 26.43 -4.26
C PRO A 8 -6.44 27.05 -3.20
N GLU A 9 -7.35 26.26 -2.61
CA GLU A 9 -8.16 26.67 -1.48
C GLU A 9 -7.35 26.59 -0.19
N ASP A 10 -7.54 27.57 0.68
CA ASP A 10 -6.93 27.58 2.00
C ASP A 10 -7.69 26.60 2.91
N LEU A 11 -7.14 25.39 3.03
CA LEU A 11 -7.68 24.31 3.87
C LEU A 11 -6.94 24.19 5.21
N GLY A 12 -5.90 25.01 5.41
CA GLY A 12 -4.99 24.90 6.53
C GLY A 12 -4.17 23.60 6.52
N HIS A 13 -3.28 23.46 7.48
CA HIS A 13 -2.48 22.24 7.65
C HIS A 13 -2.68 21.68 9.05
N TYR A 14 -3.60 20.73 9.19
CA TYR A 14 -4.01 20.15 10.49
C TYR A 14 -2.81 19.65 11.33
N ALA A 15 -1.88 18.93 10.73
CA ALA A 15 -0.74 18.35 11.47
C ALA A 15 0.26 19.41 11.97
N LEU A 16 0.32 20.58 11.35
CA LEU A 16 1.15 21.71 11.77
C LEU A 16 0.37 22.73 12.59
N ALA A 17 -0.96 22.58 12.67
CA ALA A 17 -1.87 23.55 13.30
C ALA A 17 -1.73 24.98 12.73
N GLU A 18 -1.48 25.09 11.42
CA GLU A 18 -1.35 26.35 10.69
C GLU A 18 -2.56 26.54 9.78
N GLU A 19 -3.13 27.74 9.79
CA GLU A 19 -4.27 28.10 8.94
C GLU A 19 -3.79 28.46 7.53
N ASP A 20 -2.83 29.40 7.41
CA ASP A 20 -2.27 29.85 6.15
C ASP A 20 -0.98 29.10 5.85
N TYR A 21 -1.05 27.96 5.17
CA TYR A 21 0.12 27.13 4.89
C TYR A 21 0.28 26.82 3.42
N CYS A 22 1.48 27.01 2.88
CA CYS A 22 1.84 26.51 1.57
C CYS A 22 3.24 25.90 1.54
N HIS A 23 3.43 24.94 0.67
CA HIS A 23 4.75 24.43 0.34
C HIS A 23 5.55 25.47 -0.46
N PHE A 24 6.75 25.83 0.00
CA PHE A 24 7.55 26.90 -0.61
C PHE A 24 9.02 26.54 -0.81
N THR A 25 9.60 25.73 0.07
CA THR A 25 11.07 25.64 0.24
C THR A 25 11.78 24.69 -0.72
N SER A 26 11.06 23.91 -1.54
CA SER A 26 11.66 22.87 -2.38
C SER A 26 11.20 22.90 -3.85
N PRO A 27 11.36 24.03 -4.58
CA PRO A 27 10.85 24.18 -5.95
C PRO A 27 11.56 23.30 -7.00
N ILE A 28 12.71 22.71 -6.66
CA ILE A 28 13.44 21.80 -7.56
C ILE A 28 12.71 20.46 -7.70
N ARG A 29 12.09 19.97 -6.63
CA ARG A 29 11.47 18.64 -6.58
C ARG A 29 9.96 18.65 -6.41
N ARG A 30 9.37 19.79 -6.01
CA ARG A 30 7.92 19.94 -5.86
C ARG A 30 7.39 21.02 -6.78
N TYR A 31 6.60 20.61 -7.76
CA TYR A 31 6.02 21.55 -8.73
C TYR A 31 5.06 22.57 -8.11
N PRO A 32 4.27 22.25 -7.07
CA PRO A 32 3.49 23.25 -6.35
C PRO A 32 4.33 24.41 -5.81
N ASP A 33 5.49 24.14 -5.20
CA ASP A 33 6.41 25.16 -4.71
C ASP A 33 6.87 26.09 -5.85
N LEU A 34 7.26 25.51 -6.98
CA LEU A 34 7.65 26.27 -8.16
C LEU A 34 6.50 27.16 -8.67
N THR A 35 5.27 26.67 -8.61
CA THR A 35 4.08 27.44 -9.00
C THR A 35 3.89 28.64 -8.07
N VAL A 36 4.00 28.43 -6.75
CA VAL A 36 3.94 29.54 -5.77
C VAL A 36 5.03 30.56 -6.02
N HIS A 37 6.29 30.12 -6.27
CA HIS A 37 7.39 31.03 -6.61
C HIS A 37 7.08 31.90 -7.84
N ARG A 38 6.54 31.30 -8.90
CA ARG A 38 6.16 32.01 -10.13
C ARG A 38 5.05 33.02 -9.92
N LEU A 39 4.06 32.67 -9.09
CA LEU A 39 2.97 33.60 -8.75
C LEU A 39 3.49 34.79 -7.93
N ILE A 40 4.33 34.55 -6.94
CA ILE A 40 4.98 35.61 -6.15
C ILE A 40 5.89 36.49 -7.02
N GLU A 41 6.67 35.89 -7.92
CA GLU A 41 7.51 36.66 -8.86
C GLU A 41 6.68 37.57 -9.77
N GLN A 42 5.51 37.11 -10.24
CA GLN A 42 4.58 37.93 -11.01
C GLN A 42 4.08 39.14 -10.20
N LEU A 43 3.71 38.92 -8.94
CA LEU A 43 3.26 39.99 -8.04
C LEU A 43 4.39 41.01 -7.76
N ILE A 44 5.60 40.56 -7.44
CA ILE A 44 6.72 41.45 -7.09
C ILE A 44 7.19 42.27 -8.31
N ARG A 45 7.19 41.66 -9.49
CA ARG A 45 7.66 42.33 -10.72
C ARG A 45 6.57 43.11 -11.45
N ASP A 46 5.40 43.24 -10.87
CA ASP A 46 4.23 43.93 -11.45
C ASP A 46 4.00 43.58 -12.94
N ARG A 47 4.15 42.30 -13.25
CA ARG A 47 3.94 41.81 -14.61
C ARG A 47 2.44 41.87 -14.92
N LYS A 48 2.09 42.56 -16.00
CA LYS A 48 0.70 42.72 -16.50
C LYS A 48 0.06 41.43 -17.01
N GLN A 49 0.70 40.27 -16.80
CA GLN A 49 0.10 38.99 -17.16
C GLN A 49 -0.96 38.62 -16.12
N PRO A 50 -2.17 38.23 -16.55
CA PRO A 50 -3.18 37.77 -15.63
C PRO A 50 -2.68 36.51 -14.90
N PRO A 51 -3.00 36.34 -13.62
CA PRO A 51 -2.70 35.11 -12.91
C PRO A 51 -3.44 33.93 -13.57
N PRO A 52 -2.95 32.69 -13.44
CA PRO A 52 -3.65 31.52 -13.96
C PRO A 52 -5.07 31.45 -13.36
N ALA A 53 -6.00 30.94 -14.15
CA ALA A 53 -7.38 30.78 -13.69
C ALA A 53 -7.42 29.82 -12.49
N PHE A 54 -8.32 30.07 -11.53
CA PHE A 54 -8.47 29.20 -10.36
C PHE A 54 -8.69 27.72 -10.73
N SER A 55 -9.47 27.48 -11.81
CA SER A 55 -9.70 26.13 -12.33
C SER A 55 -8.42 25.42 -12.83
N GLU A 56 -7.46 26.17 -13.36
CA GLU A 56 -6.15 25.62 -13.78
C GLU A 56 -5.33 25.23 -12.55
N LEU A 57 -5.36 26.04 -11.51
CA LEU A 57 -4.69 25.70 -10.24
C LEU A 57 -5.30 24.47 -9.57
N VAL A 58 -6.65 24.32 -9.62
CA VAL A 58 -7.33 23.11 -9.12
C VAL A 58 -6.88 21.87 -9.89
N GLN A 59 -6.81 21.93 -11.23
CA GLN A 59 -6.36 20.82 -12.04
C GLN A 59 -4.89 20.47 -11.76
N LEU A 60 -4.06 21.49 -11.60
CA LEU A 60 -2.65 21.32 -11.25
C LEU A 60 -2.49 20.64 -9.88
N GLY A 61 -3.22 21.10 -8.86
CA GLY A 61 -3.23 20.53 -7.50
C GLY A 61 -3.61 19.03 -7.53
N ARG A 62 -4.69 18.70 -8.23
CA ARG A 62 -5.13 17.29 -8.41
C ARG A 62 -4.06 16.45 -9.10
N HIS A 63 -3.45 16.97 -10.15
CA HIS A 63 -2.38 16.25 -10.87
C HIS A 63 -1.16 16.02 -9.98
N CYS A 64 -0.72 17.02 -9.23
CA CYS A 64 0.41 16.92 -8.30
C CYS A 64 0.12 15.91 -7.19
N SER A 65 -1.06 15.98 -6.56
CA SER A 65 -1.49 15.02 -5.55
C SER A 65 -1.54 13.58 -6.07
N PHE A 66 -2.05 13.38 -7.28
CA PHE A 66 -2.08 12.05 -7.91
C PHE A 66 -0.68 11.50 -8.18
N THR A 67 0.22 12.33 -8.75
CA THR A 67 1.58 11.89 -9.09
C THR A 67 2.42 11.61 -7.84
N GLU A 68 2.26 12.38 -6.77
CA GLU A 68 2.92 12.16 -5.49
C GLU A 68 2.48 10.83 -4.86
N ARG A 69 1.17 10.58 -4.78
CA ARG A 69 0.63 9.30 -4.28
C ARG A 69 1.12 8.10 -5.11
N ARG A 70 1.26 8.28 -6.43
CA ARG A 70 1.81 7.23 -7.31
C ARG A 70 3.29 6.96 -7.01
N ALA A 71 4.08 8.02 -6.82
CA ALA A 71 5.49 7.90 -6.47
C ALA A 71 5.68 7.22 -5.11
N GLU A 72 4.91 7.61 -4.10
CA GLU A 72 4.92 7.00 -2.77
C GLU A 72 4.57 5.50 -2.80
N ARG A 73 3.57 5.11 -3.61
CA ARG A 73 3.24 3.69 -3.79
C ARG A 73 4.39 2.92 -4.43
N ALA A 74 5.00 3.49 -5.47
CA ALA A 74 6.13 2.86 -6.15
C ALA A 74 7.34 2.68 -5.22
N GLU A 75 7.61 3.66 -4.35
CA GLU A 75 8.66 3.58 -3.34
C GLU A 75 8.37 2.46 -2.31
N ARG A 76 7.15 2.43 -1.75
CA ARG A 76 6.73 1.37 -0.82
C ARG A 76 6.84 -0.02 -1.46
N ASP A 77 6.38 -0.16 -2.70
CA ASP A 77 6.45 -1.42 -3.45
C ASP A 77 7.90 -1.86 -3.67
N LEU A 78 8.80 -0.92 -4.00
CA LEU A 78 10.22 -1.21 -4.19
C LEU A 78 10.88 -1.67 -2.88
N ILE A 79 10.60 -1.00 -1.78
CA ILE A 79 11.09 -1.38 -0.45
C ILE A 79 10.60 -2.80 -0.11
N ARG A 80 9.31 -3.09 -0.32
CA ARG A 80 8.75 -4.42 -0.08
C ARG A 80 9.43 -5.52 -0.91
N ILE A 81 9.66 -5.28 -2.20
CA ILE A 81 10.36 -6.23 -3.07
C ILE A 81 11.80 -6.46 -2.59
N ARG A 82 12.51 -5.42 -2.17
CA ARG A 82 13.87 -5.54 -1.63
C ARG A 82 13.90 -6.34 -0.34
N LEU A 83 12.96 -6.08 0.57
CA LEU A 83 12.81 -6.85 1.80
C LEU A 83 12.53 -8.33 1.50
N LEU A 84 11.60 -8.63 0.59
CA LEU A 84 11.30 -10.01 0.21
C LEU A 84 12.52 -10.73 -0.43
N ARG A 85 13.28 -10.05 -1.28
CA ARG A 85 14.54 -10.59 -1.83
C ARG A 85 15.55 -10.89 -0.72
N PHE A 86 15.65 -10.03 0.27
CA PHE A 86 16.51 -10.27 1.41
C PHE A 86 16.00 -11.44 2.27
N MET A 87 14.69 -11.52 2.52
CA MET A 87 14.08 -12.61 3.26
C MET A 87 14.19 -13.95 2.54
N SER A 88 14.22 -13.97 1.20
CA SER A 88 14.39 -15.21 0.42
C SER A 88 15.74 -15.90 0.68
N THR A 89 16.77 -15.16 1.07
CA THR A 89 18.06 -15.73 1.47
C THR A 89 18.07 -16.30 2.89
N ARG A 90 17.00 -16.11 3.65
CA ARG A 90 16.86 -16.47 5.06
C ARG A 90 15.74 -17.48 5.32
N VAL A 91 15.25 -18.16 4.29
CA VAL A 91 14.22 -19.19 4.44
C VAL A 91 14.74 -20.29 5.41
N GLY A 92 13.90 -20.68 6.36
CA GLY A 92 14.23 -21.62 7.43
C GLY A 92 14.80 -20.97 8.70
N GLN A 93 15.14 -19.67 8.68
CA GLN A 93 15.61 -18.97 9.88
C GLN A 93 14.42 -18.51 10.74
N GLU A 94 14.65 -18.46 12.03
CA GLU A 94 13.68 -17.86 12.98
C GLU A 94 13.91 -16.36 13.09
N MET A 95 12.82 -15.63 13.34
CA MET A 95 12.84 -14.21 13.64
C MET A 95 11.83 -13.85 14.71
N ASP A 96 12.14 -12.84 15.49
CA ASP A 96 11.21 -12.22 16.43
C ASP A 96 10.35 -11.20 15.69
N ALA A 97 9.05 -11.26 15.91
CA ALA A 97 8.06 -10.45 15.20
C ALA A 97 6.96 -9.97 16.17
N VAL A 98 6.19 -8.99 15.71
CA VAL A 98 4.99 -8.50 16.40
C VAL A 98 3.80 -8.73 15.50
N ILE A 99 2.66 -9.12 16.07
CA ILE A 99 1.40 -9.30 15.36
C ILE A 99 0.84 -7.92 15.00
N THR A 100 0.74 -7.64 13.68
CA THR A 100 0.24 -6.37 13.12
C THR A 100 -1.19 -6.46 12.59
N GLY A 101 -1.71 -7.69 12.42
CA GLY A 101 -3.08 -7.93 11.99
C GLY A 101 -3.55 -9.32 12.39
N VAL A 102 -4.84 -9.44 12.68
CA VAL A 102 -5.48 -10.71 13.04
C VAL A 102 -6.72 -10.88 12.19
N GLU A 103 -6.77 -11.99 11.45
CA GLU A 103 -7.87 -12.37 10.56
C GLU A 103 -8.30 -13.81 10.84
N SER A 104 -9.46 -14.21 10.35
CA SER A 104 -10.00 -15.56 10.57
C SER A 104 -9.12 -16.68 9.99
N PHE A 105 -8.31 -16.37 8.97
CA PHE A 105 -7.42 -17.33 8.28
C PHE A 105 -5.99 -17.30 8.80
N GLY A 106 -5.62 -16.35 9.67
CA GLY A 106 -4.25 -16.25 10.19
C GLY A 106 -3.92 -14.92 10.81
N VAL A 107 -2.64 -14.73 11.13
CA VAL A 107 -2.12 -13.48 11.68
C VAL A 107 -1.03 -12.91 10.76
N PHE A 108 -1.05 -11.58 10.61
CA PHE A 108 0.04 -10.85 9.98
C PHE A 108 1.06 -10.49 11.05
N CYS A 109 2.34 -10.74 10.74
CA CYS A 109 3.43 -10.49 11.66
C CYS A 109 4.49 -9.64 10.97
N GLN A 110 4.99 -8.64 11.65
CA GLN A 110 6.10 -7.79 11.20
C GLN A 110 7.34 -8.09 12.03
N GLY A 111 8.45 -8.38 11.36
CA GLY A 111 9.73 -8.59 12.04
C GLY A 111 10.21 -7.34 12.79
N ILE A 112 10.81 -7.54 13.97
CA ILE A 112 11.29 -6.45 14.84
C ILE A 112 12.59 -5.86 14.29
N GLU A 113 13.58 -6.70 13.98
CA GLU A 113 14.86 -6.24 13.44
C GLU A 113 14.78 -5.86 11.95
N ILE A 114 14.04 -6.66 11.19
CA ILE A 114 13.83 -6.47 9.77
C ILE A 114 12.33 -6.28 9.57
N PRO A 115 11.87 -5.09 9.16
CA PRO A 115 10.44 -4.76 9.09
C PRO A 115 9.75 -5.43 7.89
N ALA A 116 10.00 -6.72 7.68
CA ALA A 116 9.32 -7.52 6.69
C ALA A 116 8.01 -8.05 7.28
N GLU A 117 6.91 -7.78 6.59
CA GLU A 117 5.59 -8.27 6.94
C GLU A 117 5.32 -9.59 6.26
N GLY A 118 4.90 -10.58 7.03
CA GLY A 118 4.52 -11.91 6.56
C GLY A 118 3.25 -12.41 7.20
N MET A 119 2.70 -13.48 6.63
CA MET A 119 1.47 -14.12 7.11
C MET A 119 1.77 -15.48 7.72
N LEU A 120 1.26 -15.70 8.92
CA LEU A 120 1.22 -17.00 9.59
C LEU A 120 -0.21 -17.53 9.49
N HIS A 121 -0.41 -18.48 8.58
CA HIS A 121 -1.73 -19.08 8.32
C HIS A 121 -2.12 -20.08 9.42
N VAL A 122 -3.42 -20.15 9.78
CA VAL A 122 -3.92 -21.08 10.81
C VAL A 122 -3.60 -22.54 10.50
N THR A 123 -3.62 -22.94 9.22
CA THR A 123 -3.24 -24.30 8.81
C THR A 123 -1.76 -24.63 9.08
N GLY A 124 -0.88 -23.62 9.15
CA GLY A 124 0.52 -23.76 9.52
C GLY A 124 0.75 -23.93 11.01
N MET A 125 -0.23 -23.55 11.85
CA MET A 125 -0.11 -23.59 13.32
C MET A 125 -0.46 -24.96 13.93
N GLY A 126 -0.84 -25.96 13.13
CA GLY A 126 -1.22 -27.30 13.57
C GLY A 126 -2.62 -27.69 13.15
N GLU A 127 -3.08 -28.87 13.64
CA GLU A 127 -4.43 -29.40 13.34
C GLU A 127 -5.50 -28.84 14.29
N ASP A 128 -5.13 -27.99 15.22
CA ASP A 128 -6.04 -27.40 16.19
C ASP A 128 -6.98 -26.39 15.53
N TYR A 129 -8.20 -26.30 16.03
CA TYR A 129 -9.17 -25.28 15.60
C TYR A 129 -8.89 -23.94 16.28
N TRP A 130 -8.90 -22.87 15.50
CA TRP A 130 -8.71 -21.51 15.95
C TRP A 130 -10.00 -20.71 15.79
N GLU A 131 -10.46 -20.11 16.86
CA GLU A 131 -11.64 -19.26 16.91
C GLU A 131 -11.22 -17.79 16.78
N PHE A 132 -11.83 -17.09 15.81
CA PHE A 132 -11.55 -15.69 15.56
C PHE A 132 -12.57 -14.80 16.28
N ASP A 133 -12.07 -13.85 17.04
CA ASP A 133 -12.85 -12.77 17.65
C ASP A 133 -12.59 -11.45 16.89
N PRO A 134 -13.58 -10.98 16.08
CA PRO A 134 -13.41 -9.75 15.31
C PRO A 134 -13.41 -8.49 16.19
N VAL A 135 -14.04 -8.52 17.37
CA VAL A 135 -14.11 -7.39 18.30
C VAL A 135 -12.81 -7.26 19.07
N GLY A 136 -12.35 -8.35 19.65
CA GLY A 136 -11.08 -8.42 20.37
C GLY A 136 -9.86 -8.51 19.48
N ARG A 137 -10.03 -8.60 18.15
CA ARG A 137 -8.96 -8.82 17.16
C ARG A 137 -7.97 -9.88 17.61
N SER A 138 -8.50 -11.07 17.90
CA SER A 138 -7.71 -12.16 18.45
C SER A 138 -8.08 -13.50 17.83
N LEU A 139 -7.10 -14.42 17.77
CA LEU A 139 -7.26 -15.82 17.44
C LEU A 139 -6.99 -16.65 18.70
N THR A 140 -7.95 -17.47 19.10
CA THR A 140 -7.85 -18.33 20.27
C THR A 140 -7.84 -19.79 19.84
N ASN A 141 -6.82 -20.52 20.23
CA ASN A 141 -6.77 -21.97 20.07
C ASN A 141 -7.76 -22.64 21.02
N THR A 142 -8.70 -23.40 20.50
CA THR A 142 -9.79 -24.02 21.31
C THR A 142 -9.28 -25.06 22.29
N ARG A 143 -8.18 -25.78 21.95
CA ARG A 143 -7.62 -26.85 22.78
C ARG A 143 -6.64 -26.32 23.85
N THR A 144 -5.68 -25.47 23.43
CA THR A 144 -4.62 -24.99 24.32
C THR A 144 -4.97 -23.70 25.04
N ARG A 145 -6.05 -23.02 24.65
CA ARG A 145 -6.45 -21.68 25.12
C ARG A 145 -5.39 -20.60 24.83
N ARG A 146 -4.41 -20.90 24.01
CA ARG A 146 -3.43 -19.91 23.57
C ARG A 146 -4.13 -18.85 22.74
N GLN A 147 -3.89 -17.59 23.03
CA GLN A 147 -4.46 -16.47 22.33
C GLN A 147 -3.36 -15.68 21.62
N LEU A 148 -3.64 -15.24 20.39
CA LEU A 148 -2.80 -14.36 19.60
C LEU A 148 -3.58 -13.06 19.38
N ARG A 149 -3.03 -11.95 19.82
CA ARG A 149 -3.66 -10.62 19.77
C ARG A 149 -2.82 -9.64 18.97
N LEU A 150 -3.46 -8.60 18.49
CA LEU A 150 -2.77 -7.47 17.91
C LEU A 150 -1.76 -6.88 18.90
N GLY A 151 -0.50 -6.69 18.46
CA GLY A 151 0.58 -6.16 19.29
C GLY A 151 1.36 -7.21 20.09
N ASP A 152 0.92 -8.48 20.15
CA ASP A 152 1.65 -9.52 20.86
C ASP A 152 2.97 -9.84 20.14
N PRO A 153 4.07 -10.04 20.93
CA PRO A 153 5.31 -10.57 20.39
C PRO A 153 5.15 -12.06 20.04
N ILE A 154 5.71 -12.44 18.90
CA ILE A 154 5.69 -13.83 18.43
C ILE A 154 7.03 -14.20 17.79
N ARG A 155 7.48 -15.43 18.01
CA ARG A 155 8.63 -15.97 17.31
C ARG A 155 8.17 -16.87 16.19
N VAL A 156 8.65 -16.59 14.96
CA VAL A 156 8.22 -17.25 13.73
C VAL A 156 9.42 -17.70 12.90
N THR A 157 9.20 -18.70 12.06
CA THR A 157 10.18 -19.18 11.08
C THR A 157 9.76 -18.70 9.68
N ILE A 158 10.70 -18.26 8.87
CA ILE A 158 10.47 -17.91 7.47
C ILE A 158 10.24 -19.20 6.68
N ALA A 159 8.99 -19.45 6.26
CA ALA A 159 8.63 -20.70 5.61
C ALA A 159 8.84 -20.64 4.10
N ALA A 160 8.36 -19.59 3.44
CA ALA A 160 8.50 -19.39 2.00
C ALA A 160 8.43 -17.91 1.65
N VAL A 161 9.01 -17.53 0.51
CA VAL A 161 8.96 -16.19 -0.03
C VAL A 161 8.57 -16.26 -1.49
N ASP A 162 7.46 -15.62 -1.84
CA ASP A 162 7.01 -15.43 -3.22
C ASP A 162 7.16 -13.96 -3.60
N ILE A 163 8.18 -13.67 -4.42
CA ILE A 163 8.52 -12.30 -4.84
C ILE A 163 7.47 -11.78 -5.82
N ASP A 164 6.94 -12.63 -6.70
CA ASP A 164 6.00 -12.24 -7.74
C ASP A 164 4.64 -11.88 -7.15
N ARG A 165 4.19 -12.68 -6.17
CA ARG A 165 2.96 -12.40 -5.40
C ARG A 165 3.17 -11.42 -4.27
N ARG A 166 4.43 -11.04 -3.99
CA ARG A 166 4.83 -10.17 -2.88
C ARG A 166 4.36 -10.71 -1.52
N GLN A 167 4.51 -12.01 -1.31
CA GLN A 167 4.09 -12.72 -0.10
C GLN A 167 5.27 -13.30 0.65
N LEU A 168 5.19 -13.24 1.97
CA LEU A 168 6.11 -13.87 2.91
C LEU A 168 5.28 -14.79 3.80
N ASP A 169 5.48 -16.09 3.66
CA ASP A 169 4.81 -17.08 4.47
C ASP A 169 5.66 -17.42 5.68
N LEU A 170 5.01 -17.41 6.83
CA LEU A 170 5.62 -17.69 8.11
C LEU A 170 5.08 -19.00 8.69
N ALA A 171 5.89 -19.64 9.52
CA ALA A 171 5.51 -20.81 10.32
C ALA A 171 5.80 -20.56 11.80
N PRO A 172 5.16 -21.27 12.74
CA PRO A 172 5.52 -21.18 14.16
C PRO A 172 6.99 -21.59 14.37
N ALA A 173 7.70 -20.89 15.25
CA ALA A 173 9.06 -21.28 15.64
C ALA A 173 9.07 -22.69 16.24
N GLY A 174 10.13 -23.46 15.96
CA GLY A 174 10.26 -24.85 16.42
C GLY A 174 9.61 -25.92 15.53
N ASN A 175 9.01 -25.54 14.39
CA ASN A 175 8.36 -26.47 13.45
C ASN A 175 9.18 -26.68 12.17
N SER A 176 10.50 -26.79 12.29
CA SER A 176 11.45 -26.88 11.16
C SER A 176 11.30 -28.15 10.29
N ASN A 177 10.35 -29.05 10.59
CA ASN A 177 10.18 -30.31 9.87
C ASN A 177 8.93 -30.43 8.98
N ARG A 178 8.13 -29.38 8.82
CA ARG A 178 7.05 -29.41 7.83
C ARG A 178 7.49 -28.67 6.55
N ARG A 179 7.69 -29.47 5.47
CA ARG A 179 7.73 -28.92 4.11
C ARG A 179 6.51 -28.00 3.94
N PRO A 180 6.67 -26.80 3.33
CA PRO A 180 5.56 -25.94 3.05
C PRO A 180 4.47 -26.75 2.32
N ALA A 181 3.28 -26.79 2.89
CA ALA A 181 2.14 -27.37 2.18
C ALA A 181 2.02 -26.57 0.88
N LYS A 182 2.12 -27.27 -0.26
CA LYS A 182 1.78 -26.67 -1.56
C LYS A 182 0.33 -26.21 -1.42
N ILE A 183 0.12 -24.92 -1.24
CA ILE A 183 -1.19 -24.31 -1.32
C ILE A 183 -1.66 -24.57 -2.74
N GLY A 184 -2.60 -25.52 -2.86
CA GLY A 184 -3.12 -25.97 -4.13
C GLY A 184 -3.63 -24.78 -4.93
N SER A 185 -3.10 -24.59 -6.11
CA SER A 185 -3.58 -23.68 -7.14
C SER A 185 -4.93 -24.20 -7.65
N SER A 186 -5.98 -24.06 -6.84
CA SER A 186 -7.36 -24.26 -7.26
C SER A 186 -8.11 -22.93 -7.27
N VAL A 187 -7.62 -22.02 -8.09
CA VAL A 187 -8.49 -21.01 -8.69
C VAL A 187 -8.95 -21.63 -10.00
N PRO A 188 -10.23 -21.94 -10.20
CA PRO A 188 -10.73 -22.37 -11.50
C PRO A 188 -10.46 -21.22 -12.47
N ALA A 189 -9.69 -21.48 -13.50
CA ALA A 189 -9.49 -20.58 -14.63
C ALA A 189 -10.88 -20.32 -15.26
N GLY A 190 -11.51 -19.23 -14.86
CA GLY A 190 -12.66 -18.69 -15.55
C GLY A 190 -12.23 -18.37 -16.98
N ARG A 191 -12.76 -19.11 -17.96
CA ARG A 191 -12.59 -18.80 -19.37
C ARG A 191 -13.01 -17.34 -19.57
N PRO A 192 -12.18 -16.49 -20.23
CA PRO A 192 -12.63 -15.17 -20.61
C PRO A 192 -13.83 -15.30 -21.53
N GLY A 193 -14.93 -14.66 -21.16
CA GLY A 193 -16.12 -14.57 -21.98
C GLY A 193 -15.81 -13.88 -23.33
N PRO A 194 -16.58 -14.17 -24.39
CA PRO A 194 -16.37 -13.55 -25.69
C PRO A 194 -16.50 -12.03 -25.62
N LEU A 195 -15.55 -11.35 -26.25
CA LEU A 195 -15.53 -9.90 -26.38
C LEU A 195 -16.82 -9.42 -27.07
N PRO A 196 -17.44 -8.32 -26.64
CA PRO A 196 -18.58 -7.73 -27.33
C PRO A 196 -18.18 -7.30 -28.75
N PRO A 197 -19.11 -7.38 -29.74
CA PRO A 197 -18.82 -7.02 -31.13
C PRO A 197 -18.44 -5.53 -31.24
N ARG A 198 -17.40 -5.24 -31.99
CA ARG A 198 -16.99 -3.88 -32.31
C ARG A 198 -18.10 -3.22 -33.16
N GLU A 199 -18.58 -2.08 -32.68
CA GLU A 199 -19.46 -1.22 -33.51
C GLU A 199 -18.72 -0.75 -34.78
N PRO A 200 -19.37 -0.72 -35.94
CA PRO A 200 -18.78 -0.24 -37.16
C PRO A 200 -18.59 1.28 -37.10
N ALA A 201 -17.40 1.73 -37.46
CA ALA A 201 -17.04 3.14 -37.57
C ALA A 201 -18.01 3.86 -38.51
N GLY A 202 -18.75 4.82 -37.96
CA GLY A 202 -19.68 5.65 -38.68
C GLY A 202 -19.00 6.40 -39.84
N SER A 203 -19.48 6.20 -41.07
CA SER A 203 -19.08 6.87 -42.28
C SER A 203 -19.37 8.38 -42.16
N ARG A 204 -18.31 9.20 -42.15
CA ARG A 204 -18.46 10.65 -42.36
C ARG A 204 -18.99 10.92 -43.76
N LYS A 205 -20.26 11.27 -43.87
CA LYS A 205 -20.81 11.91 -45.07
C LYS A 205 -20.17 13.29 -45.26
N ARG A 206 -19.42 13.44 -46.35
CA ARG A 206 -19.05 14.75 -46.88
C ARG A 206 -20.33 15.38 -47.45
N GLY A 207 -20.81 16.44 -46.80
CA GLY A 207 -21.79 17.31 -47.38
C GLY A 207 -21.09 18.36 -48.24
N ALA A 208 -21.35 18.33 -49.51
CA ALA A 208 -21.10 19.44 -50.43
C ALA A 208 -22.33 20.36 -50.42
N GLY A 209 -22.11 21.66 -50.41
CA GLY A 209 -23.08 22.72 -50.45
C GLY A 209 -22.49 24.02 -49.95
#